data_6712c8739a414022603ab6714180816d
#
_entry.id   6712c8739a414022603ab6714180816d
#
_cell.length_a   1.000
_cell.length_b   1.000
_cell.length_c   1.000
_cell.angle_alpha   90.00
_cell.angle_beta   90.00
_cell.angle_gamma   90.00
#
_symmetry.space_group_name_H-M   'P 1'
#
loop_
_entity.id
_entity.type
_entity.pdbx_description
1 polymer ?
#
loop_
_entity_poly.entity_id
_entity_poly.type
_entity_poly.pdbx_seq_one_letter_code
_entity_poly.pdbx_strand_id
1 'polypeptide(L)'
;FLPVYIGYTAAKKFDTEPVLAMVLCAFLVYPGWVDMVNTMTAEGQTFTSYFGIPTMLNTYNSSVIQPVLAVFVMSKIDVLLKKVLPVSVRHVLKPFLLLLIMSAITLPLLAPLGAFITNYIYAGMVWVRNTVPWLGVFAIILFSSTVGVFMPGFHMALMPIAMASIADAGYDD
;
A
#
# COMPACT_ATOMS: atom_id res chain seq x y z
N PHE A 1 -10.69 5.30 2.03
CA PHE A 1 -11.37 3.98 1.81
C PHE A 1 -10.78 3.16 0.67
N LEU A 2 -9.99 3.77 -0.24
CA LEU A 2 -9.40 3.08 -1.39
C LEU A 2 -8.61 1.80 -1.00
N PRO A 3 -7.67 1.81 -0.03
CA PRO A 3 -6.93 0.63 0.36
C PRO A 3 -7.81 -0.53 0.85
N VAL A 4 -8.91 -0.22 1.51
CA VAL A 4 -9.86 -1.24 2.00
C VAL A 4 -10.57 -1.94 0.84
N TYR A 5 -10.95 -1.19 -0.19
CA TYR A 5 -11.57 -1.73 -1.40
C TYR A 5 -10.60 -2.61 -2.19
N ILE A 6 -9.36 -2.16 -2.29
CA ILE A 6 -8.27 -2.94 -2.91
C ILE A 6 -8.02 -4.22 -2.13
N GLY A 7 -8.02 -4.14 -0.80
CA GLY A 7 -7.90 -5.32 0.07
C GLY A 7 -8.96 -6.36 -0.20
N TYR A 8 -10.21 -5.96 -0.36
CA TYR A 8 -11.32 -6.84 -0.70
C TYR A 8 -11.13 -7.55 -2.05
N THR A 9 -10.79 -6.79 -3.08
CA THR A 9 -10.59 -7.35 -4.44
C THR A 9 -9.37 -8.24 -4.52
N ALA A 10 -8.27 -7.85 -3.87
CA ALA A 10 -7.05 -8.64 -3.78
C ALA A 10 -7.29 -9.96 -3.02
N ALA A 11 -8.07 -9.94 -1.94
CA ALA A 11 -8.41 -11.14 -1.18
C ALA A 11 -9.17 -12.16 -2.03
N LYS A 12 -10.10 -11.71 -2.85
CA LYS A 12 -10.81 -12.58 -3.80
C LYS A 12 -9.86 -13.20 -4.83
N LYS A 13 -8.87 -12.44 -5.30
CA LYS A 13 -7.89 -12.94 -6.26
C LYS A 13 -6.90 -13.94 -5.65
N PHE A 14 -6.53 -13.76 -4.39
CA PHE A 14 -5.58 -14.62 -3.69
C PHE A 14 -6.22 -15.74 -2.86
N ASP A 15 -7.53 -15.95 -3.02
CA ASP A 15 -8.32 -16.99 -2.34
C ASP A 15 -8.15 -16.98 -0.80
N THR A 16 -8.27 -15.79 -0.23
CA THR A 16 -8.25 -15.59 1.23
C THR A 16 -9.49 -14.87 1.71
N GLU A 17 -9.70 -14.77 3.02
CA GLU A 17 -10.93 -14.19 3.59
C GLU A 17 -11.02 -12.67 3.35
N PRO A 18 -12.02 -12.19 2.55
CA PRO A 18 -12.09 -10.78 2.18
C PRO A 18 -12.30 -9.84 3.36
N VAL A 19 -13.05 -10.26 4.36
CA VAL A 19 -13.35 -9.44 5.54
C VAL A 19 -12.09 -9.18 6.36
N LEU A 20 -11.25 -10.20 6.56
CA LEU A 20 -9.98 -10.03 7.28
C LEU A 20 -9.00 -9.13 6.50
N ALA A 21 -8.98 -9.25 5.17
CA ALA A 21 -8.19 -8.38 4.32
C ALA A 21 -8.65 -6.91 4.40
N MET A 22 -9.96 -6.67 4.45
CA MET A 22 -10.51 -5.32 4.64
C MET A 22 -10.08 -4.72 5.98
N VAL A 23 -10.16 -5.51 7.06
CA VAL A 23 -9.73 -5.08 8.41
C VAL A 23 -8.23 -4.76 8.41
N LEU A 24 -7.39 -5.60 7.80
CA LEU A 24 -5.97 -5.36 7.69
C LEU A 24 -5.65 -4.08 6.90
N CYS A 25 -6.34 -3.86 5.79
CA CYS A 25 -6.17 -2.66 5.00
C CYS A 25 -6.73 -1.40 5.68
N ALA A 26 -7.79 -1.53 6.48
CA ALA A 26 -8.29 -0.44 7.31
C ALA A 26 -7.28 -0.04 8.39
N PHE A 27 -6.53 -1.01 8.93
CA PHE A 27 -5.44 -0.74 9.87
C PHE A 27 -4.32 0.13 9.25
N LEU A 28 -4.00 -0.05 7.96
CA LEU A 28 -3.04 0.80 7.23
C LEU A 28 -3.47 2.27 7.10
N VAL A 29 -4.79 2.51 7.10
CA VAL A 29 -5.41 3.85 6.92
C VAL A 29 -5.96 4.40 8.24
N TYR A 30 -5.62 3.76 9.36
CA TYR A 30 -6.14 4.15 10.67
C TYR A 30 -5.73 5.59 11.00
N PRO A 31 -6.71 6.47 11.34
CA PRO A 31 -6.43 7.89 11.56
C PRO A 31 -5.36 8.14 12.62
N GLY A 32 -5.37 7.39 13.72
CA GLY A 32 -4.37 7.53 14.77
C GLY A 32 -2.93 7.23 14.29
N TRP A 33 -2.74 6.32 13.33
CA TRP A 33 -1.44 6.13 12.69
C TRP A 33 -1.05 7.36 11.85
N VAL A 34 -1.99 7.86 11.04
CA VAL A 34 -1.75 9.02 10.17
C VAL A 34 -1.41 10.26 11.00
N ASP A 35 -2.13 10.50 12.08
CA ASP A 35 -1.90 11.63 12.99
C ASP A 35 -0.53 11.52 13.67
N MET A 36 -0.16 10.31 14.11
CA MET A 36 1.16 10.04 14.70
C MET A 36 2.28 10.30 13.69
N VAL A 37 2.13 9.80 12.44
CA VAL A 37 3.10 10.02 11.37
C VAL A 37 3.25 11.52 11.08
N ASN A 38 2.15 12.25 10.96
CA ASN A 38 2.17 13.69 10.68
C ASN A 38 2.87 14.47 11.81
N THR A 39 2.58 14.13 13.07
CA THR A 39 3.18 14.80 14.24
C THR A 39 4.68 14.55 14.32
N MET A 40 5.10 13.27 14.23
CA MET A 40 6.51 12.89 14.32
C MET A 40 7.32 13.39 13.12
N THR A 41 6.73 13.42 11.93
CA THR A 41 7.38 13.97 10.73
C THR A 41 7.55 15.49 10.86
N ALA A 42 6.60 16.19 11.46
CA ALA A 42 6.73 17.64 11.76
C ALA A 42 7.85 17.91 12.79
N GLU A 43 8.15 16.97 13.68
CA GLU A 43 9.28 17.00 14.61
C GLU A 43 10.62 16.59 13.97
N GLY A 44 10.64 16.30 12.66
CA GLY A 44 11.84 15.89 11.92
C GLY A 44 12.24 14.43 12.11
N GLN A 45 11.38 13.60 12.68
CA GLN A 45 11.62 12.17 12.83
C GLN A 45 11.23 11.44 11.54
N THR A 46 12.07 10.52 11.11
CA THR A 46 11.84 9.67 9.92
C THR A 46 11.49 8.22 10.26
N PHE A 47 11.74 7.82 11.50
CA PHE A 47 11.52 6.46 11.99
C PHE A 47 10.84 6.48 13.35
N THR A 48 10.00 5.48 13.58
CA THR A 48 9.44 5.19 14.92
C THR A 48 9.65 3.72 15.25
N SER A 49 9.51 3.35 16.52
CA SER A 49 9.58 1.95 16.94
C SER A 49 8.18 1.36 17.04
N TYR A 50 7.89 0.37 16.22
CA TYR A 50 6.66 -0.41 16.26
C TYR A 50 6.98 -1.85 16.64
N PHE A 51 6.51 -2.32 17.79
CA PHE A 51 6.88 -3.62 18.38
C PHE A 51 8.42 -3.82 18.52
N GLY A 52 9.18 -2.74 18.72
CA GLY A 52 10.65 -2.83 18.82
C GLY A 52 11.37 -2.88 17.48
N ILE A 53 10.66 -2.80 16.37
CA ILE A 53 11.22 -2.78 15.01
C ILE A 53 11.18 -1.34 14.50
N PRO A 54 12.30 -0.79 13.98
CA PRO A 54 12.33 0.54 13.40
C PRO A 54 11.44 0.56 12.14
N THR A 55 10.41 1.38 12.18
CA THR A 55 9.41 1.51 11.12
C THR A 55 9.49 2.91 10.52
N MET A 56 9.54 3.03 9.20
CA MET A 56 9.53 4.32 8.52
C MET A 56 8.17 5.00 8.69
N LEU A 57 8.22 6.29 9.05
CA LEU A 57 7.04 7.13 9.15
C LEU A 57 6.53 7.47 7.75
N ASN A 58 5.46 6.83 7.33
CA ASN A 58 4.83 7.10 6.04
C ASN A 58 3.31 6.94 6.13
N THR A 59 2.58 7.70 5.31
CA THR A 59 1.12 7.61 5.21
C THR A 59 0.74 6.77 3.98
N TYR A 60 -0.19 5.84 4.15
CA TYR A 60 -0.57 4.87 3.11
C TYR A 60 -1.98 5.09 2.57
N ASN A 61 -2.57 6.28 2.81
CA ASN A 61 -3.97 6.58 2.50
C ASN A 61 -4.33 6.43 1.02
N SER A 62 -3.41 6.74 0.12
CA SER A 62 -3.62 6.69 -1.33
C SER A 62 -2.82 5.57 -2.01
N SER A 63 -2.21 4.68 -1.24
CA SER A 63 -1.39 3.62 -1.80
C SER A 63 -2.23 2.43 -2.28
N VAL A 64 -1.82 1.86 -3.40
CA VAL A 64 -2.43 0.67 -4.02
C VAL A 64 -1.57 -0.56 -3.80
N ILE A 65 -0.25 -0.39 -3.87
CA ILE A 65 0.73 -1.50 -3.85
C ILE A 65 0.80 -2.13 -2.47
N GLN A 66 0.82 -1.32 -1.39
CA GLN A 66 0.90 -1.80 -0.02
C GLN A 66 -0.27 -2.73 0.36
N PRO A 67 -1.56 -2.36 0.13
CA PRO A 67 -2.67 -3.27 0.38
C PRO A 67 -2.59 -4.59 -0.39
N VAL A 68 -2.19 -4.54 -1.66
CA VAL A 68 -2.05 -5.75 -2.49
C VAL A 68 -0.95 -6.66 -1.93
N LEU A 69 0.22 -6.10 -1.57
CA LEU A 69 1.31 -6.86 -0.95
C LEU A 69 0.89 -7.44 0.40
N ALA A 70 0.22 -6.65 1.24
CA ALA A 70 -0.26 -7.10 2.54
C ALA A 70 -1.22 -8.29 2.40
N VAL A 71 -2.17 -8.22 1.49
CA VAL A 71 -3.13 -9.30 1.26
C VAL A 71 -2.47 -10.52 0.62
N PHE A 72 -1.49 -10.33 -0.26
CA PHE A 72 -0.71 -11.43 -0.82
C PHE A 72 0.05 -12.22 0.27
N VAL A 73 0.75 -11.53 1.16
CA VAL A 73 1.46 -12.17 2.30
C VAL A 73 0.45 -12.80 3.26
N MET A 74 -0.67 -12.14 3.53
CA MET A 74 -1.75 -12.66 4.33
C MET A 74 -2.27 -14.01 3.79
N SER A 75 -2.45 -14.13 2.47
CA SER A 75 -2.86 -15.37 1.83
C SER A 75 -1.86 -16.52 2.11
N LYS A 76 -0.56 -16.25 2.07
CA LYS A 76 0.47 -17.27 2.37
C LYS A 76 0.44 -17.69 3.85
N ILE A 77 0.30 -16.74 4.75
CA ILE A 77 0.19 -17.01 6.19
C ILE A 77 -1.13 -17.73 6.52
N ASP A 78 -2.22 -17.40 5.84
CA ASP A 78 -3.51 -18.09 5.99
C ASP A 78 -3.40 -19.58 5.67
N VAL A 79 -2.74 -19.93 4.57
CA VAL A 79 -2.48 -21.33 4.20
C VAL A 79 -1.60 -22.02 5.22
N LEU A 80 -0.60 -21.33 5.78
CA LEU A 80 0.29 -21.87 6.81
C LEU A 80 -0.48 -22.15 8.10
N LEU A 81 -1.31 -21.20 8.55
CA LEU A 81 -2.13 -21.34 9.75
C LEU A 81 -3.17 -22.46 9.60
N LYS A 82 -3.72 -22.66 8.41
CA LYS A 82 -4.62 -23.79 8.11
C LYS A 82 -3.95 -25.15 8.31
N LYS A 83 -2.64 -25.25 8.12
CA LYS A 83 -1.88 -26.49 8.31
C LYS A 83 -1.47 -26.74 9.76
N VAL A 84 -1.19 -25.65 10.50
CA VAL A 84 -0.67 -25.73 11.88
C VAL A 84 -1.79 -25.86 12.91
N LEU A 85 -2.94 -25.21 12.67
CA LEU A 85 -4.03 -25.16 13.64
C LEU A 85 -4.96 -26.38 13.52
N PRO A 86 -5.26 -27.07 14.65
CA PRO A 86 -6.25 -28.15 14.69
C PRO A 86 -7.65 -27.60 14.37
N VAL A 87 -8.47 -28.44 13.74
CA VAL A 87 -9.79 -28.07 13.23
C VAL A 87 -10.71 -27.47 14.32
N SER A 88 -10.60 -27.98 15.54
CA SER A 88 -11.48 -27.57 16.66
C SER A 88 -11.36 -26.10 17.06
N VAL A 89 -10.18 -25.50 16.95
CA VAL A 89 -9.93 -24.10 17.36
C VAL A 89 -9.70 -23.15 16.18
N ARG A 90 -9.64 -23.70 14.96
CA ARG A 90 -9.31 -22.96 13.75
C ARG A 90 -10.23 -21.79 13.49
N HIS A 91 -11.54 -21.94 13.72
CA HIS A 91 -12.53 -20.89 13.39
C HIS A 91 -12.37 -19.63 14.23
N VAL A 92 -11.90 -19.74 15.47
CA VAL A 92 -11.72 -18.60 16.37
C VAL A 92 -10.27 -18.12 16.39
N LEU A 93 -9.33 -19.06 16.49
CA LEU A 93 -7.92 -18.73 16.69
C LEU A 93 -7.23 -18.27 15.41
N LYS A 94 -7.62 -18.80 14.25
CA LYS A 94 -7.06 -18.45 12.95
C LYS A 94 -7.22 -16.97 12.61
N PRO A 95 -8.43 -16.37 12.58
CA PRO A 95 -8.59 -14.97 12.25
C PRO A 95 -7.85 -14.05 13.23
N PHE A 96 -7.85 -14.38 14.52
CA PHE A 96 -7.14 -13.61 15.53
C PHE A 96 -5.62 -13.65 15.31
N LEU A 97 -5.02 -14.83 15.18
CA LEU A 97 -3.58 -14.99 14.93
C LEU A 97 -3.17 -14.38 13.60
N LEU A 98 -3.99 -14.54 12.56
CA LEU A 98 -3.72 -14.00 11.24
C LEU A 98 -3.61 -12.46 11.30
N LEU A 99 -4.58 -11.80 11.91
CA LEU A 99 -4.54 -10.34 12.07
C LEU A 99 -3.40 -9.87 12.97
N LEU A 100 -3.12 -10.58 14.06
CA LEU A 100 -2.03 -10.25 14.98
C LEU A 100 -0.67 -10.35 14.30
N ILE A 101 -0.40 -11.44 13.60
CA ILE A 101 0.86 -11.63 12.85
C ILE A 101 0.96 -10.60 11.72
N MET A 102 -0.13 -10.40 10.97
CA MET A 102 -0.14 -9.46 9.86
C MET A 102 0.03 -8.00 10.33
N SER A 103 -0.58 -7.60 11.45
CA SER A 103 -0.38 -6.24 11.98
C SER A 103 1.08 -5.98 12.37
N ALA A 104 1.74 -6.99 12.96
CA ALA A 104 3.16 -6.89 13.34
C ALA A 104 4.10 -6.82 12.13
N ILE A 105 3.73 -7.43 10.99
CA ILE A 105 4.59 -7.51 9.79
C ILE A 105 4.28 -6.36 8.81
N THR A 106 3.03 -5.94 8.71
CA THR A 106 2.58 -5.03 7.65
C THR A 106 3.24 -3.65 7.76
N LEU A 107 3.23 -3.02 8.92
CA LEU A 107 3.80 -1.69 9.08
C LEU A 107 5.33 -1.66 8.97
N PRO A 108 6.10 -2.51 9.65
CA PRO A 108 7.55 -2.41 9.62
C PRO A 108 8.20 -3.00 8.35
N LEU A 109 7.56 -3.99 7.71
CA LEU A 109 8.17 -4.71 6.59
C LEU A 109 7.47 -4.46 5.27
N LEU A 110 6.16 -4.69 5.18
CA LEU A 110 5.44 -4.64 3.91
C LEU A 110 5.20 -3.20 3.42
N ALA A 111 4.97 -2.28 4.34
CA ALA A 111 4.76 -0.89 4.00
C ALA A 111 6.00 -0.23 3.39
N PRO A 112 7.22 -0.35 3.95
CA PRO A 112 8.44 0.11 3.29
C PRO A 112 8.69 -0.59 1.94
N LEU A 113 8.49 -1.90 1.84
CA LEU A 113 8.65 -2.62 0.58
C LEU A 113 7.74 -2.08 -0.52
N GLY A 114 6.48 -1.81 -0.18
CA GLY A 114 5.54 -1.19 -1.11
C GLY A 114 5.96 0.23 -1.52
N ALA A 115 6.52 1.01 -0.60
CA ALA A 115 7.06 2.33 -0.89
C ALA A 115 8.28 2.24 -1.83
N PHE A 116 9.20 1.29 -1.61
CA PHE A 116 10.32 1.03 -2.53
C PHE A 116 9.82 0.71 -3.94
N ILE A 117 8.87 -0.20 -4.10
CA ILE A 117 8.30 -0.55 -5.40
C ILE A 117 7.68 0.68 -6.07
N THR A 118 6.92 1.48 -5.33
CA THR A 118 6.32 2.72 -5.83
C THR A 118 7.38 3.70 -6.31
N ASN A 119 8.46 3.90 -5.54
CA ASN A 119 9.57 4.78 -5.91
C ASN A 119 10.33 4.30 -7.16
N TYR A 120 10.51 2.99 -7.34
CA TYR A 120 11.11 2.44 -8.56
C TYR A 120 10.23 2.68 -9.79
N ILE A 121 8.90 2.51 -9.65
CA ILE A 121 7.95 2.82 -10.72
C ILE A 121 8.01 4.31 -11.06
N TYR A 122 8.03 5.16 -10.04
CA TYR A 122 8.17 6.62 -10.21
C TYR A 122 9.45 6.99 -10.93
N ALA A 123 10.60 6.47 -10.48
CA ALA A 123 11.89 6.72 -11.10
C ALA A 123 11.91 6.28 -12.58
N GLY A 124 11.31 5.13 -12.89
CA GLY A 124 11.15 4.66 -14.27
C GLY A 124 10.31 5.61 -15.13
N MET A 125 9.19 6.12 -14.59
CA MET A 125 8.33 7.07 -15.30
C MET A 125 9.04 8.40 -15.54
N VAL A 126 9.77 8.93 -14.55
CA VAL A 126 10.57 10.15 -14.67
C VAL A 126 11.69 9.97 -15.72
N TRP A 127 12.35 8.80 -15.72
CA TRP A 127 13.37 8.50 -16.71
C TRP A 127 12.80 8.50 -18.15
N VAL A 128 11.66 7.85 -18.37
CA VAL A 128 10.96 7.85 -19.68
C VAL A 128 10.57 9.27 -20.09
N ARG A 129 10.03 10.06 -19.17
CA ARG A 129 9.69 11.47 -19.43
C ARG A 129 10.90 12.30 -19.86
N ASN A 130 12.02 12.13 -19.20
CA ASN A 130 13.24 12.90 -19.47
C ASN A 130 13.93 12.47 -20.77
N THR A 131 13.82 11.18 -21.12
CA THR A 131 14.46 10.63 -22.34
C THR A 131 13.67 10.96 -23.61
N VAL A 132 12.33 10.88 -23.52
CA VAL A 132 11.44 11.13 -24.67
C VAL A 132 10.17 11.84 -24.17
N PRO A 133 10.17 13.19 -24.07
CA PRO A 133 9.10 13.95 -23.41
C PRO A 133 7.70 13.67 -23.94
N TRP A 134 7.52 13.58 -25.26
CA TRP A 134 6.22 13.31 -25.88
C TRP A 134 5.75 11.86 -25.67
N LEU A 135 6.68 10.91 -25.63
CA LEU A 135 6.41 9.49 -25.34
C LEU A 135 6.05 9.30 -23.84
N GLY A 136 6.67 10.09 -22.97
CA GLY A 136 6.36 10.14 -21.55
C GLY A 136 4.91 10.58 -21.29
N VAL A 137 4.47 11.64 -21.94
CA VAL A 137 3.08 12.11 -21.86
C VAL A 137 2.11 11.07 -22.41
N PHE A 138 2.43 10.46 -23.54
CA PHE A 138 1.60 9.42 -24.16
C PHE A 138 1.55 8.14 -23.30
N ALA A 139 2.68 7.73 -22.72
CA ALA A 139 2.76 6.61 -21.81
C ALA A 139 1.94 6.84 -20.53
N ILE A 140 1.99 8.05 -19.96
CA ILE A 140 1.19 8.41 -18.77
C ILE A 140 -0.30 8.38 -19.12
N ILE A 141 -0.72 8.92 -20.26
CA ILE A 141 -2.12 8.91 -20.70
C ILE A 141 -2.60 7.48 -20.96
N LEU A 142 -1.81 6.68 -21.69
CA LEU A 142 -2.14 5.29 -22.00
C LEU A 142 -2.19 4.43 -20.72
N PHE A 143 -1.22 4.59 -19.84
CA PHE A 143 -1.14 3.86 -18.58
C PHE A 143 -2.26 4.27 -17.63
N SER A 144 -2.54 5.58 -17.50
CA SER A 144 -3.64 6.11 -16.70
C SER A 144 -5.01 5.66 -17.23
N SER A 145 -5.19 5.67 -18.55
CA SER A 145 -6.42 5.23 -19.21
C SER A 145 -6.65 3.73 -19.08
N THR A 146 -5.61 2.93 -19.37
CA THR A 146 -5.72 1.47 -19.36
C THR A 146 -5.79 0.92 -17.94
N VAL A 147 -4.94 1.39 -17.04
CA VAL A 147 -4.90 0.95 -15.65
C VAL A 147 -6.05 1.54 -14.84
N GLY A 148 -6.49 2.76 -15.16
CA GLY A 148 -7.66 3.40 -14.54
C GLY A 148 -8.96 2.64 -14.78
N VAL A 149 -9.11 2.00 -15.94
CA VAL A 149 -10.27 1.14 -16.27
C VAL A 149 -10.21 -0.18 -15.50
N PHE A 150 -9.02 -0.79 -15.38
CA PHE A 150 -8.86 -2.09 -14.71
C PHE A 150 -8.68 -1.99 -13.19
N MET A 151 -8.19 -0.86 -12.69
CA MET A 151 -7.97 -0.60 -11.27
C MET A 151 -8.48 0.81 -10.91
N PRO A 152 -9.77 0.97 -10.60
CA PRO A 152 -10.33 2.24 -10.18
C PRO A 152 -9.59 2.76 -8.93
N GLY A 153 -9.03 3.97 -9.04
CA GLY A 153 -8.24 4.60 -7.97
C GLY A 153 -6.73 4.68 -8.24
N PHE A 154 -6.20 3.97 -9.23
CA PHE A 154 -4.77 4.07 -9.57
C PHE A 154 -4.37 5.47 -10.07
N HIS A 155 -5.29 6.18 -10.74
CA HIS A 155 -5.12 7.58 -11.14
C HIS A 155 -4.90 8.52 -9.94
N MET A 156 -5.45 8.21 -8.78
CA MET A 156 -5.19 8.97 -7.55
C MET A 156 -3.78 8.76 -7.01
N ALA A 157 -3.17 7.60 -7.24
CA ALA A 157 -1.77 7.38 -6.91
C ALA A 157 -0.81 8.16 -7.83
N LEU A 158 -1.28 8.53 -9.03
CA LEU A 158 -0.52 9.36 -9.97
C LEU A 158 -0.69 10.87 -9.70
N MET A 159 -1.71 11.30 -8.95
CA MET A 159 -1.95 12.71 -8.64
C MET A 159 -0.76 13.42 -7.97
N PRO A 160 -0.10 12.86 -6.94
CA PRO A 160 1.08 13.49 -6.37
C PRO A 160 2.23 13.64 -7.37
N ILE A 161 2.35 12.69 -8.31
CA ILE A 161 3.35 12.72 -9.36
C ILE A 161 3.05 13.86 -10.36
N ALA A 162 1.78 14.00 -10.75
CA ALA A 162 1.34 15.07 -11.62
C ALA A 162 1.53 16.45 -10.95
N MET A 163 1.18 16.58 -9.67
CA MET A 163 1.37 17.81 -8.91
C MET A 163 2.84 18.17 -8.75
N ALA A 164 3.70 17.20 -8.44
CA ALA A 164 5.15 17.44 -8.36
C ALA A 164 5.74 17.85 -9.71
N SER A 165 5.24 17.25 -10.82
CA SER A 165 5.71 17.62 -12.16
C SER A 165 5.24 19.01 -12.61
N ILE A 166 4.11 19.49 -12.13
CA ILE A 166 3.61 20.85 -12.37
C ILE A 166 4.42 21.85 -11.55
N ALA A 167 4.71 21.53 -10.30
CA ALA A 167 5.54 22.37 -9.43
C ALA A 167 6.99 22.52 -9.97
N ASP A 168 7.59 21.44 -10.49
CA ASP A 168 8.92 21.46 -11.09
C ASP A 168 8.95 22.18 -12.47
N ALA A 169 7.83 22.21 -13.18
CA ALA A 169 7.73 22.88 -14.48
C ALA A 169 7.54 24.40 -14.37
N GLY A 170 7.39 24.95 -13.17
CA GLY A 170 7.35 26.39 -12.91
C GLY A 170 6.17 27.11 -13.57
N TYR A 171 5.01 26.49 -13.63
CA TYR A 171 3.76 27.17 -13.96
C TYR A 171 3.23 27.87 -12.69
N ASP A 172 3.97 28.87 -12.24
CA ASP A 172 3.48 29.94 -11.39
C ASP A 172 3.18 31.13 -12.30
N ASP A 173 1.95 31.22 -12.76
CA ASP A 173 1.29 32.46 -13.21
C ASP A 173 -0.20 32.38 -12.92
#